data_367d99859265d64c184a8f5185cb6d2a
#
_entry.id   367d99859265d64c184a8f5185cb6d2a
#
_cell.length_a   1.000
_cell.length_b   1.000
_cell.length_c   1.000
_cell.angle_alpha   90.00
_cell.angle_beta   90.00
_cell.angle_gamma   90.00
#
_symmetry.space_group_name_H-M   'P 1'
#
loop_
_entity.id
_entity.type
_entity.pdbx_description
1 polymer ?
#
loop_
_entity_poly.entity_id
_entity_poly.type
_entity_poly.pdbx_seq_one_letter_code
_entity_poly.pdbx_strand_id
1 'polypeptide(L)'
;MPFPATPAPRADLLLPFPGLLPGSPARAGYLVLERRDAHGRVEQRGVLGALSLHGSETGHVLRHQQVAEPDVRLHTRLLRERHGPADPLLLAAPDLGAFLGCVEEAVTRPPDRTVPTPHGGVQHVWAMGGAWSRRPPALPPVLLADGHHRFEAARRLHRSQPGLMGDRLPALVVDHGHHPLRLAATHRTVPGLDPHRAADVAARFAQVTELPPAAPRPVPRAGTFLLTGKSRRWAISRISPVTTARRLRFLPSEWAELSAAISDHVLLPILCEDQGLDPVPGYTERYPADDEAGLILPPPTWEQIWSGAAGGTVMPPRTTSLGPGPLPGLLPALPR
;
A
#
# COMPACT_ATOMS: atom_id res chain seq x y z
N MET A 1 -9.97 17.97 2.56
CA MET A 1 -9.69 17.77 4.00
C MET A 1 -8.37 18.43 4.33
N PRO A 2 -8.23 19.20 5.42
CA PRO A 2 -6.92 19.72 5.80
C PRO A 2 -6.03 18.53 6.22
N PHE A 3 -4.89 18.40 5.56
CA PHE A 3 -3.81 17.55 6.03
C PHE A 3 -3.35 18.05 7.41
N PRO A 4 -3.00 17.15 8.35
CA PRO A 4 -2.44 17.56 9.64
C PRO A 4 -1.22 18.45 9.41
N ALA A 5 -0.88 19.30 10.41
CA ALA A 5 0.27 20.18 10.33
C ALA A 5 1.52 19.41 9.90
N THR A 6 1.93 19.60 8.66
CA THR A 6 2.98 18.84 8.01
C THR A 6 4.31 19.59 8.10
N PRO A 7 5.45 18.90 8.29
CA PRO A 7 6.76 19.54 8.20
C PRO A 7 6.95 20.25 6.85
N ALA A 8 7.83 21.24 6.82
CA ALA A 8 8.14 21.99 5.60
C ALA A 8 8.67 21.05 4.50
N PRO A 9 8.37 21.32 3.20
CA PRO A 9 8.88 20.52 2.10
C PRO A 9 10.41 20.43 2.08
N ARG A 10 10.95 19.28 1.64
CA ARG A 10 12.41 19.00 1.59
C ARG A 10 12.89 18.68 0.19
N ALA A 11 13.99 19.30 -0.22
CA ALA A 11 14.63 19.05 -1.51
C ALA A 11 15.52 17.78 -1.52
N ASP A 12 15.89 17.25 -0.36
CA ASP A 12 16.69 16.03 -0.20
C ASP A 12 15.86 14.76 0.06
N LEU A 13 14.53 14.83 -0.04
CA LEU A 13 13.66 13.68 0.18
C LEU A 13 13.64 12.75 -1.03
N LEU A 14 13.45 13.29 -2.25
CA LEU A 14 13.49 12.54 -3.50
C LEU A 14 14.60 13.08 -4.38
N LEU A 15 15.62 12.28 -4.61
CA LEU A 15 16.83 12.64 -5.35
C LEU A 15 16.81 12.03 -6.76
N PRO A 16 17.61 12.60 -7.71
CA PRO A 16 17.75 12.00 -9.02
C PRO A 16 18.41 10.62 -8.91
N PHE A 17 17.92 9.69 -9.73
CA PHE A 17 18.39 8.32 -9.73
C PHE A 17 19.54 8.14 -10.72
N PRO A 18 20.72 7.57 -10.32
CA PRO A 18 21.82 7.31 -11.23
C PRO A 18 21.42 6.32 -12.34
N GLY A 19 21.88 6.55 -13.57
CA GLY A 19 21.65 5.63 -14.68
C GLY A 19 20.25 5.61 -15.28
N LEU A 20 19.31 6.46 -14.82
CA LEU A 20 17.96 6.53 -15.39
C LEU A 20 17.88 7.16 -16.78
N LEU A 21 18.83 8.02 -17.13
CA LEU A 21 18.80 8.72 -18.41
C LEU A 21 19.50 7.91 -19.52
N PRO A 22 18.93 7.83 -20.73
CA PRO A 22 19.54 7.15 -21.85
C PRO A 22 20.92 7.73 -22.19
N GLY A 23 21.86 6.88 -22.62
CA GLY A 23 23.12 7.28 -23.20
C GLY A 23 24.30 7.50 -22.23
N SER A 24 24.12 7.40 -20.92
CA SER A 24 25.23 7.37 -19.97
C SER A 24 24.81 6.81 -18.60
N PRO A 25 25.53 5.81 -18.09
CA PRO A 25 25.29 5.27 -16.73
C PRO A 25 25.57 6.31 -15.62
N ALA A 26 26.29 7.39 -15.92
CA ALA A 26 26.61 8.46 -14.97
C ALA A 26 25.54 9.57 -14.91
N ARG A 27 24.57 9.59 -15.82
CA ARG A 27 23.55 10.64 -15.81
C ARG A 27 22.41 10.29 -14.86
N ALA A 28 22.35 11.00 -13.75
CA ALA A 28 21.25 10.93 -12.82
C ALA A 28 20.04 11.74 -13.31
N GLY A 29 18.82 11.24 -13.07
CA GLY A 29 17.58 11.89 -13.47
C GLY A 29 16.37 11.36 -12.72
N TYR A 30 15.21 11.80 -13.21
CA TYR A 30 13.90 11.32 -12.78
C TYR A 30 13.18 10.68 -13.96
N LEU A 31 12.21 9.79 -13.68
CA LEU A 31 11.21 9.41 -14.67
C LEU A 31 9.87 10.02 -14.26
N VAL A 32 9.27 10.77 -15.17
CA VAL A 32 7.85 11.13 -15.05
C VAL A 32 7.03 9.96 -15.61
N LEU A 33 6.03 9.56 -14.86
CA LEU A 33 5.15 8.45 -15.21
C LEU A 33 3.71 8.96 -15.28
N GLU A 34 3.02 8.64 -16.38
CA GLU A 34 1.59 8.84 -16.53
C GLU A 34 0.93 7.54 -16.92
N ARG A 35 0.00 7.04 -16.10
CA ARG A 35 -0.80 5.88 -16.43
C ARG A 35 -2.16 6.32 -16.94
N ARG A 36 -2.61 5.69 -18.03
CA ARG A 36 -3.94 5.86 -18.60
C ARG A 36 -4.69 4.53 -18.62
N ASP A 37 -5.98 4.59 -18.39
CA ASP A 37 -6.89 3.45 -18.54
C ASP A 37 -7.10 3.07 -20.00
N ALA A 38 -7.89 2.02 -20.24
CA ALA A 38 -8.25 1.56 -21.59
C ALA A 38 -9.05 2.60 -22.41
N HIS A 39 -9.61 3.62 -21.76
CA HIS A 39 -10.35 4.72 -22.38
C HIS A 39 -9.49 5.97 -22.57
N GLY A 40 -8.19 5.91 -22.26
CA GLY A 40 -7.25 7.01 -22.38
C GLY A 40 -7.32 8.05 -21.26
N ARG A 41 -8.12 7.84 -20.20
CA ARG A 41 -8.18 8.75 -19.05
C ARG A 41 -6.97 8.57 -18.16
N VAL A 42 -6.43 9.67 -17.66
CA VAL A 42 -5.29 9.64 -16.73
C VAL A 42 -5.76 9.09 -15.38
N GLU A 43 -5.22 7.93 -15.00
CA GLU A 43 -5.45 7.30 -13.69
C GLU A 43 -4.43 7.73 -12.64
N GLN A 44 -3.20 8.02 -13.09
CA GLN A 44 -2.10 8.30 -12.16
C GLN A 44 -1.03 9.13 -12.87
N ARG A 45 -0.49 10.10 -12.15
CA ARG A 45 0.76 10.81 -12.50
C ARG A 45 1.71 10.78 -11.33
N GLY A 46 3.01 10.73 -11.64
CA GLY A 46 4.01 10.75 -10.58
C GLY A 46 5.43 10.87 -11.10
N VAL A 47 6.34 11.01 -10.15
CA VAL A 47 7.78 11.11 -10.42
C VAL A 47 8.50 9.96 -9.72
N LEU A 48 9.27 9.19 -10.48
CA LEU A 48 10.13 8.16 -9.96
C LEU A 48 11.55 8.71 -9.80
N GLY A 49 12.08 8.53 -8.60
CA GLY A 49 13.42 8.95 -8.22
C GLY A 49 13.99 8.06 -7.12
N ALA A 50 15.03 8.54 -6.46
CA ALA A 50 15.68 7.88 -5.33
C ALA A 50 15.25 8.51 -4.00
N LEU A 51 14.44 7.82 -3.22
CA LEU A 51 14.06 8.24 -1.87
C LEU A 51 15.26 8.16 -0.95
N SER A 52 15.59 9.26 -0.28
CA SER A 52 16.66 9.31 0.74
C SER A 52 16.21 8.64 2.03
N LEU A 53 16.97 7.68 2.53
CA LEU A 53 16.73 7.05 3.84
C LEU A 53 16.98 8.05 4.98
N HIS A 54 17.98 8.93 4.86
CA HIS A 54 18.19 10.02 5.83
C HIS A 54 17.03 11.01 5.86
N GLY A 55 16.55 11.45 4.69
CA GLY A 55 15.38 12.34 4.59
C GLY A 55 14.12 11.72 5.19
N SER A 56 13.99 10.39 5.09
CA SER A 56 12.84 9.65 5.61
C SER A 56 12.80 9.54 7.14
N GLU A 57 13.92 9.68 7.84
CA GLU A 57 13.99 9.60 9.31
C GLU A 57 13.39 10.83 10.02
N THR A 58 13.19 11.91 9.28
CA THR A 58 12.73 13.21 9.81
C THR A 58 11.20 13.35 9.86
N GLY A 59 10.45 12.26 9.73
CA GLY A 59 8.98 12.28 9.74
C GLY A 59 8.35 12.71 8.40
N HIS A 60 9.13 12.80 7.31
CA HIS A 60 8.63 13.15 5.99
C HIS A 60 8.07 11.96 5.20
N VAL A 61 8.33 10.73 5.64
CA VAL A 61 7.69 9.52 5.14
C VAL A 61 6.76 8.97 6.20
N LEU A 62 5.46 9.19 6.01
CA LEU A 62 4.41 8.78 6.91
C LEU A 62 4.04 7.32 6.64
N ARG A 63 4.18 6.49 7.65
CA ARG A 63 3.80 5.07 7.58
C ARG A 63 2.41 4.91 8.16
N HIS A 64 1.51 4.23 7.45
CA HIS A 64 0.14 4.07 7.91
C HIS A 64 -0.18 2.67 8.45
N GLN A 65 0.69 1.68 8.26
CA GLN A 65 0.48 0.34 8.79
C GLN A 65 1.75 -0.28 9.37
N GLN A 66 1.57 -1.21 10.29
CA GLN A 66 2.63 -2.00 10.87
C GLN A 66 3.24 -2.96 9.85
N VAL A 67 4.42 -3.45 10.15
CA VAL A 67 5.12 -4.44 9.34
C VAL A 67 5.18 -5.78 10.08
N ALA A 68 5.05 -6.88 9.34
CA ALA A 68 5.25 -8.22 9.84
C ALA A 68 6.74 -8.56 9.84
N GLU A 69 7.26 -8.99 10.97
CA GLU A 69 8.69 -9.28 11.14
C GLU A 69 9.24 -10.37 10.19
N PRO A 70 8.49 -11.45 9.88
CA PRO A 70 8.93 -12.42 8.88
C PRO A 70 9.15 -11.80 7.49
N ASP A 71 8.26 -10.89 7.07
CA ASP A 71 8.36 -10.20 5.78
C ASP A 71 9.55 -9.23 5.76
N VAL A 72 9.80 -8.51 6.86
CA VAL A 72 10.97 -7.64 6.99
C VAL A 72 12.27 -8.44 6.88
N ARG A 73 12.35 -9.60 7.57
CA ARG A 73 13.52 -10.50 7.47
C ARG A 73 13.73 -11.02 6.05
N LEU A 74 12.65 -11.42 5.37
CA LEU A 74 12.71 -11.84 3.97
C LEU A 74 13.28 -10.74 3.08
N HIS A 75 12.72 -9.52 3.16
CA HIS A 75 13.20 -8.39 2.37
C HIS A 75 14.64 -7.98 2.73
N THR A 76 15.04 -8.07 4.00
CA THR A 76 16.43 -7.83 4.41
C THR A 76 17.40 -8.81 3.73
N ARG A 77 17.03 -10.09 3.65
CA ARG A 77 17.81 -11.11 2.93
C ARG A 77 17.90 -10.77 1.44
N LEU A 78 16.77 -10.49 0.81
CA LEU A 78 16.72 -10.14 -0.62
C LEU A 78 17.55 -8.91 -0.95
N LEU A 79 17.56 -7.89 -0.09
CA LEU A 79 18.38 -6.70 -0.26
C LEU A 79 19.87 -7.02 -0.18
N ARG A 80 20.29 -7.90 0.74
CA ARG A 80 21.68 -8.36 0.84
C ARG A 80 22.13 -9.16 -0.38
N GLU A 81 21.28 -10.05 -0.87
CA GLU A 81 21.59 -10.95 -1.99
C GLU A 81 21.60 -10.22 -3.34
N ARG A 82 20.73 -9.24 -3.55
CA ARG A 82 20.57 -8.54 -4.83
C ARG A 82 21.35 -7.23 -4.94
N HIS A 83 22.05 -6.82 -3.89
CA HIS A 83 22.79 -5.54 -3.84
C HIS A 83 21.90 -4.31 -4.21
N GLY A 84 20.61 -4.38 -3.91
CA GLY A 84 19.68 -3.27 -4.11
C GLY A 84 18.22 -3.68 -4.24
N PRO A 85 17.28 -2.75 -4.06
CA PRO A 85 15.85 -3.01 -4.19
C PRO A 85 15.46 -3.22 -5.66
N ALA A 86 14.69 -4.27 -5.93
CA ALA A 86 14.25 -4.60 -7.28
C ALA A 86 13.07 -3.71 -7.74
N ASP A 87 12.14 -3.41 -6.82
CA ASP A 87 10.89 -2.71 -7.14
C ASP A 87 10.79 -1.36 -6.41
N PRO A 88 10.31 -0.30 -7.08
CA PRO A 88 10.10 0.99 -6.43
C PRO A 88 9.06 0.91 -5.30
N LEU A 89 9.26 1.72 -4.26
CA LEU A 89 8.21 2.03 -3.29
C LEU A 89 7.11 2.85 -3.97
N LEU A 90 5.88 2.76 -3.48
CA LEU A 90 4.79 3.67 -3.86
C LEU A 90 4.58 4.68 -2.75
N LEU A 91 4.71 5.95 -3.07
CA LEU A 91 4.49 7.06 -2.16
C LEU A 91 3.35 7.94 -2.69
N ALA A 92 2.47 8.39 -1.82
CA ALA A 92 1.40 9.33 -2.15
C ALA A 92 1.73 10.70 -1.56
N ALA A 93 1.83 11.72 -2.41
CA ALA A 93 1.95 13.10 -1.99
C ALA A 93 0.57 13.78 -2.05
N PRO A 94 0.23 14.70 -1.13
CA PRO A 94 -0.96 15.55 -1.24
C PRO A 94 -1.00 16.30 -2.56
N ASP A 95 0.15 16.82 -2.95
CA ASP A 95 0.50 17.37 -4.25
C ASP A 95 1.98 17.09 -4.54
N LEU A 96 2.41 17.28 -5.78
CA LEU A 96 3.82 17.07 -6.13
C LEU A 96 4.71 18.28 -5.81
N GLY A 97 4.16 19.35 -5.21
CA GLY A 97 4.92 20.55 -4.90
C GLY A 97 5.69 21.08 -6.10
N ALA A 98 6.98 21.37 -5.91
CA ALA A 98 7.84 21.86 -6.98
C ALA A 98 8.13 20.84 -8.10
N PHE A 99 7.81 19.55 -7.92
CA PHE A 99 7.87 18.55 -8.99
C PHE A 99 6.75 18.68 -10.02
N LEU A 100 5.67 19.43 -9.74
CA LEU A 100 4.59 19.64 -10.69
C LEU A 100 5.12 20.22 -12.00
N GLY A 101 6.00 21.21 -11.94
CA GLY A 101 6.63 21.79 -13.15
C GLY A 101 7.43 20.76 -13.96
N CYS A 102 8.08 19.78 -13.31
CA CYS A 102 8.76 18.69 -14.00
C CYS A 102 7.76 17.78 -14.75
N VAL A 103 6.62 17.51 -14.16
CA VAL A 103 5.55 16.71 -14.78
C VAL A 103 4.91 17.47 -15.94
N GLU A 104 4.59 18.75 -15.75
CA GLU A 104 4.02 19.61 -16.80
C GLU A 104 4.96 19.72 -18.01
N GLU A 105 6.25 19.94 -17.79
CA GLU A 105 7.25 19.96 -18.86
C GLU A 105 7.29 18.61 -19.60
N ALA A 106 7.29 17.50 -18.87
CA ALA A 106 7.36 16.17 -19.48
C ALA A 106 6.19 15.90 -20.42
N VAL A 107 4.95 16.14 -19.98
CA VAL A 107 3.74 15.77 -20.73
C VAL A 107 3.46 16.65 -21.96
N THR A 108 4.22 17.74 -22.16
CA THR A 108 4.13 18.57 -23.37
C THR A 108 4.81 17.94 -24.59
N ARG A 109 5.61 16.91 -24.41
CA ARG A 109 6.35 16.22 -25.48
C ARG A 109 5.93 14.75 -25.59
N PRO A 110 6.19 14.08 -26.72
CA PRO A 110 5.96 12.63 -26.83
C PRO A 110 6.71 11.86 -25.74
N PRO A 111 6.15 10.77 -25.22
CA PRO A 111 6.81 9.94 -24.23
C PRO A 111 8.05 9.25 -24.82
N ASP A 112 9.10 9.13 -24.04
CA ASP A 112 10.31 8.39 -24.42
C ASP A 112 10.04 6.87 -24.50
N ARG A 113 9.07 6.38 -23.72
CA ARG A 113 8.62 5.00 -23.73
C ARG A 113 7.15 4.89 -23.38
N THR A 114 6.44 3.95 -24.04
CA THR A 114 5.08 3.57 -23.71
C THR A 114 5.04 2.07 -23.41
N VAL A 115 4.44 1.69 -22.29
CA VAL A 115 4.35 0.32 -21.81
C VAL A 115 2.88 -0.05 -21.62
N PRO A 116 2.37 -1.16 -22.14
CA PRO A 116 1.01 -1.61 -21.87
C PRO A 116 0.86 -1.98 -20.39
N THR A 117 -0.33 -1.73 -19.84
CA THR A 117 -0.67 -2.14 -18.47
C THR A 117 -1.49 -3.44 -18.47
N PRO A 118 -1.47 -4.21 -17.37
CA PRO A 118 -2.20 -5.48 -17.29
C PRO A 118 -3.72 -5.40 -17.52
N HIS A 119 -4.29 -4.20 -17.43
CA HIS A 119 -5.74 -3.97 -17.52
C HIS A 119 -6.15 -3.24 -18.82
N GLY A 120 -5.32 -3.34 -19.87
CA GLY A 120 -5.64 -2.80 -21.20
C GLY A 120 -5.38 -1.31 -21.38
N GLY A 121 -4.77 -0.64 -20.40
CA GLY A 121 -4.32 0.74 -20.53
C GLY A 121 -2.85 0.84 -20.94
N VAL A 122 -2.28 2.05 -20.81
CA VAL A 122 -0.88 2.32 -21.11
C VAL A 122 -0.21 3.14 -20.01
N GLN A 123 1.09 2.98 -19.88
CA GLN A 123 1.94 3.84 -19.06
C GLN A 123 2.96 4.55 -19.94
N HIS A 124 2.88 5.86 -19.99
CA HIS A 124 3.86 6.72 -20.62
C HIS A 124 4.98 7.02 -19.64
N VAL A 125 6.20 7.13 -20.16
CA VAL A 125 7.41 7.37 -19.38
C VAL A 125 8.25 8.45 -20.08
N TRP A 126 8.68 9.45 -19.33
CA TRP A 126 9.59 10.51 -19.78
C TRP A 126 10.81 10.57 -18.87
N ALA A 127 11.98 10.60 -19.46
CA ALA A 127 13.25 10.79 -18.74
C ALA A 127 13.53 12.29 -18.56
N MET A 128 13.70 12.73 -17.32
CA MET A 128 13.90 14.11 -16.94
C MET A 128 15.25 14.30 -16.25
N GLY A 129 16.05 15.24 -16.76
CA GLY A 129 17.39 15.50 -16.26
C GLY A 129 17.71 17.00 -16.27
N GLY A 130 18.99 17.33 -16.47
CA GLY A 130 19.43 18.73 -16.60
C GLY A 130 19.20 19.56 -15.34
N ALA A 131 18.37 20.60 -15.41
CA ALA A 131 18.07 21.49 -14.29
C ALA A 131 17.45 20.75 -13.11
N TRP A 132 16.52 19.83 -13.36
CA TRP A 132 15.82 19.02 -12.36
C TRP A 132 16.79 18.15 -11.54
N SER A 133 17.81 17.58 -12.19
CA SER A 133 18.83 16.76 -11.50
C SER A 133 19.82 17.60 -10.69
N ARG A 134 20.17 18.79 -11.19
CA ARG A 134 21.14 19.68 -10.50
C ARG A 134 20.55 20.36 -9.27
N ARG A 135 19.25 20.66 -9.29
CA ARG A 135 18.53 21.28 -8.16
C ARG A 135 17.27 20.48 -7.90
N PRO A 136 17.36 19.40 -7.12
CA PRO A 136 16.20 18.59 -6.76
C PRO A 136 15.07 19.45 -6.20
N PRO A 137 13.83 19.31 -6.70
CA PRO A 137 12.70 20.04 -6.16
C PRO A 137 12.36 19.59 -4.74
N ALA A 138 11.84 20.50 -3.93
CA ALA A 138 11.34 20.16 -2.61
C ALA A 138 10.01 19.40 -2.71
N LEU A 139 9.88 18.33 -1.90
CA LEU A 139 8.71 17.48 -1.83
C LEU A 139 8.06 17.64 -0.45
N PRO A 140 6.73 17.78 -0.35
CA PRO A 140 6.04 17.74 0.92
C PRO A 140 6.14 16.35 1.56
N PRO A 141 5.75 16.18 2.83
CA PRO A 141 5.64 14.87 3.44
C PRO A 141 4.74 13.95 2.61
N VAL A 142 5.16 12.69 2.50
CA VAL A 142 4.51 11.67 1.67
C VAL A 142 4.03 10.50 2.51
N LEU A 143 2.91 9.92 2.12
CA LEU A 143 2.43 8.67 2.69
C LEU A 143 3.12 7.49 1.99
N LEU A 144 3.70 6.58 2.74
CA LEU A 144 4.14 5.30 2.21
C LEU A 144 2.91 4.44 1.89
N ALA A 145 2.54 4.39 0.59
CA ALA A 145 1.34 3.71 0.13
C ALA A 145 1.56 2.20 -0.05
N ASP A 146 2.72 1.81 -0.60
CA ASP A 146 3.13 0.40 -0.70
C ASP A 146 4.64 0.24 -0.50
N GLY A 147 5.03 -0.98 -0.04
CA GLY A 147 6.42 -1.34 0.22
C GLY A 147 6.87 -1.13 1.66
N HIS A 148 5.96 -1.13 2.65
CA HIS A 148 6.26 -0.96 4.07
C HIS A 148 7.36 -1.91 4.58
N HIS A 149 7.30 -3.19 4.22
CA HIS A 149 8.30 -4.19 4.61
C HIS A 149 9.66 -3.93 3.95
N ARG A 150 9.66 -3.55 2.64
CA ARG A 150 10.88 -3.18 1.90
C ARG A 150 11.55 -1.94 2.49
N PHE A 151 10.75 -0.92 2.79
CA PHE A 151 11.22 0.33 3.40
C PHE A 151 11.83 0.07 4.77
N GLU A 152 11.15 -0.68 5.65
CA GLU A 152 11.64 -0.99 6.98
C GLU A 152 12.90 -1.87 6.93
N ALA A 153 12.95 -2.87 6.05
CA ALA A 153 14.13 -3.71 5.85
C ALA A 153 15.35 -2.88 5.41
N ALA A 154 15.17 -1.99 4.43
CA ALA A 154 16.23 -1.11 3.96
C ALA A 154 16.71 -0.14 5.07
N ARG A 155 15.79 0.45 5.82
CA ARG A 155 16.10 1.35 6.92
C ARG A 155 16.91 0.64 8.04
N ARG A 156 16.51 -0.57 8.41
CA ARG A 156 17.26 -1.39 9.39
C ARG A 156 18.63 -1.78 8.87
N LEU A 157 18.71 -2.20 7.61
CA LEU A 157 19.98 -2.57 6.99
C LEU A 157 20.94 -1.38 6.87
N HIS A 158 20.43 -0.22 6.44
CA HIS A 158 21.21 1.03 6.38
C HIS A 158 21.79 1.42 7.75
N ARG A 159 20.99 1.31 8.83
CA ARG A 159 21.46 1.62 10.18
C ARG A 159 22.47 0.62 10.73
N SER A 160 22.27 -0.67 10.44
CA SER A 160 23.15 -1.73 10.96
C SER A 160 24.42 -1.93 10.16
N GLN A 161 24.38 -1.65 8.86
CA GLN A 161 25.48 -1.85 7.91
C GLN A 161 25.53 -0.69 6.91
N PRO A 162 25.94 0.53 7.34
CA PRO A 162 26.09 1.67 6.45
C PRO A 162 27.07 1.32 5.32
N GLY A 163 26.67 1.61 4.07
CA GLY A 163 27.50 1.34 2.90
C GLY A 163 27.22 0.02 2.17
N LEU A 164 26.52 -0.95 2.78
CA LEU A 164 26.19 -2.20 2.09
C LEU A 164 25.21 -2.00 0.94
N MET A 165 24.28 -1.07 1.06
CA MET A 165 23.23 -0.83 0.05
C MET A 165 23.00 0.64 -0.23
N GLY A 166 23.92 1.52 -0.01
CA GLY A 166 23.65 2.95 -0.17
C GLY A 166 22.54 3.49 0.75
N ASP A 167 22.26 4.78 0.62
CA ASP A 167 21.30 5.53 1.44
C ASP A 167 19.96 5.83 0.73
N ARG A 168 19.70 5.14 -0.40
CA ARG A 168 18.60 5.48 -1.32
C ARG A 168 17.79 4.27 -1.76
N LEU A 169 16.48 4.47 -1.90
CA LEU A 169 15.54 3.48 -2.43
C LEU A 169 14.82 4.03 -3.66
N PRO A 170 14.61 3.22 -4.71
CA PRO A 170 13.73 3.65 -5.79
C PRO A 170 12.32 3.87 -5.24
N ALA A 171 11.73 4.99 -5.60
CA ALA A 171 10.38 5.34 -5.17
C ALA A 171 9.63 6.11 -6.26
N LEU A 172 8.38 5.74 -6.48
CA LEU A 172 7.42 6.48 -7.27
C LEU A 172 6.56 7.32 -6.33
N VAL A 173 6.67 8.64 -6.44
CA VAL A 173 5.80 9.60 -5.76
C VAL A 173 4.68 9.98 -6.68
N VAL A 174 3.43 9.71 -6.28
CA VAL A 174 2.25 10.03 -7.08
C VAL A 174 1.54 11.27 -6.56
N ASP A 175 0.95 12.03 -7.48
CA ASP A 175 0.09 13.16 -7.21
C ASP A 175 -1.30 12.66 -6.77
N HIS A 176 -1.42 12.39 -5.47
CA HIS A 176 -2.65 11.86 -4.90
C HIS A 176 -3.80 12.88 -4.87
N GLY A 177 -3.48 14.16 -4.80
CA GLY A 177 -4.49 15.24 -4.76
C GLY A 177 -5.25 15.35 -6.07
N HIS A 178 -4.57 15.23 -7.21
CA HIS A 178 -5.18 15.32 -8.54
C HIS A 178 -5.56 13.95 -9.12
N HIS A 179 -4.81 12.91 -8.78
CA HIS A 179 -5.02 11.53 -9.25
C HIS A 179 -5.01 10.56 -8.06
N PRO A 180 -6.12 10.50 -7.28
CA PRO A 180 -6.18 9.70 -6.07
C PRO A 180 -5.90 8.23 -6.32
N LEU A 181 -5.03 7.63 -5.49
CA LEU A 181 -4.84 6.20 -5.49
C LEU A 181 -6.16 5.49 -5.16
N ARG A 182 -6.39 4.37 -5.81
CA ARG A 182 -7.49 3.48 -5.44
C ARG A 182 -7.18 2.87 -4.08
N LEU A 183 -8.14 2.96 -3.19
CA LEU A 183 -8.07 2.37 -1.86
C LEU A 183 -8.98 1.14 -1.83
N ALA A 184 -8.41 0.00 -1.48
CA ALA A 184 -9.12 -1.24 -1.23
C ALA A 184 -8.69 -1.85 0.11
N ALA A 185 -9.50 -2.76 0.63
CA ALA A 185 -9.11 -3.62 1.73
C ALA A 185 -8.30 -4.82 1.22
N THR A 186 -7.40 -5.31 2.04
CA THR A 186 -6.88 -6.66 1.88
C THR A 186 -7.86 -7.62 2.58
N HIS A 187 -8.38 -8.60 1.86
CA HIS A 187 -9.31 -9.60 2.37
C HIS A 187 -8.55 -10.77 3.01
N ARG A 188 -9.25 -11.62 3.74
CA ARG A 188 -8.66 -12.78 4.42
C ARG A 188 -9.22 -14.07 3.83
N THR A 189 -8.33 -15.02 3.56
CA THR A 189 -8.70 -16.40 3.24
C THR A 189 -8.33 -17.30 4.41
N VAL A 190 -9.17 -18.31 4.70
CA VAL A 190 -8.98 -19.20 5.83
C VAL A 190 -9.09 -20.63 5.35
N PRO A 191 -7.98 -21.27 5.01
CA PRO A 191 -7.98 -22.67 4.58
C PRO A 191 -8.61 -23.58 5.62
N GLY A 192 -9.49 -24.48 5.18
CA GLY A 192 -10.14 -25.45 6.04
C GLY A 192 -11.33 -24.95 6.86
N LEU A 193 -11.62 -23.64 6.87
CA LEU A 193 -12.78 -23.10 7.57
C LEU A 193 -14.08 -23.58 6.90
N ASP A 194 -15.00 -24.17 7.66
CA ASP A 194 -16.36 -24.39 7.20
C ASP A 194 -17.16 -23.09 7.34
N PRO A 195 -17.61 -22.47 6.24
CA PRO A 195 -18.27 -21.17 6.29
C PRO A 195 -19.68 -21.22 6.89
N HIS A 196 -20.39 -22.37 6.84
CA HIS A 196 -21.69 -22.52 7.48
C HIS A 196 -21.55 -22.53 9.00
N ARG A 197 -20.66 -23.39 9.51
CA ARG A 197 -20.36 -23.42 10.94
C ARG A 197 -19.83 -22.07 11.44
N ALA A 198 -19.01 -21.41 10.66
CA ALA A 198 -18.52 -20.07 10.98
C ALA A 198 -19.67 -19.04 11.06
N ALA A 199 -20.67 -19.11 10.17
CA ALA A 199 -21.84 -18.24 10.21
C ALA A 199 -22.68 -18.49 11.48
N ASP A 200 -22.91 -19.77 11.86
CA ASP A 200 -23.61 -20.13 13.07
C ASP A 200 -22.87 -19.64 14.33
N VAL A 201 -21.58 -19.75 14.37
CA VAL A 201 -20.75 -19.23 15.47
C VAL A 201 -20.81 -17.71 15.54
N ALA A 202 -20.71 -17.02 14.41
CA ALA A 202 -20.80 -15.56 14.35
C ALA A 202 -22.16 -15.06 14.85
N ALA A 203 -23.25 -15.78 14.59
CA ALA A 203 -24.60 -15.44 15.04
C ALA A 203 -24.76 -15.38 16.57
N ARG A 204 -23.83 -15.96 17.33
CA ARG A 204 -23.84 -15.92 18.82
C ARG A 204 -23.43 -14.54 19.37
N PHE A 205 -22.75 -13.72 18.57
CA PHE A 205 -22.21 -12.41 19.01
C PHE A 205 -22.32 -11.29 17.97
N ALA A 206 -22.95 -11.56 16.82
CA ALA A 206 -23.17 -10.61 15.76
C ALA A 206 -24.49 -10.85 15.04
N GLN A 207 -24.96 -9.88 14.27
CA GLN A 207 -26.05 -10.10 13.33
C GLN A 207 -25.51 -10.75 12.07
N VAL A 208 -26.02 -11.93 11.71
CA VAL A 208 -25.65 -12.66 10.51
C VAL A 208 -26.87 -12.78 9.60
N THR A 209 -26.68 -12.44 8.32
CA THR A 209 -27.73 -12.52 7.30
C THR A 209 -27.16 -13.21 6.07
N GLU A 210 -27.78 -14.30 5.65
CA GLU A 210 -27.41 -14.97 4.41
C GLU A 210 -27.83 -14.13 3.19
N LEU A 211 -26.94 -13.99 2.22
CA LEU A 211 -27.17 -13.22 1.01
C LEU A 211 -27.62 -14.13 -0.13
N PRO A 212 -28.53 -13.65 -1.01
CA PRO A 212 -28.95 -14.41 -2.19
C PRO A 212 -27.75 -14.81 -3.06
N PRO A 213 -27.73 -16.04 -3.63
CA PRO A 213 -26.62 -16.51 -4.47
C PRO A 213 -26.35 -15.63 -5.69
N ALA A 214 -27.40 -15.07 -6.30
CA ALA A 214 -27.34 -14.22 -7.49
C ALA A 214 -26.96 -12.75 -7.18
N ALA A 215 -26.77 -12.37 -5.92
CA ALA A 215 -26.38 -11.02 -5.58
C ALA A 215 -24.99 -10.70 -6.17
N PRO A 216 -24.78 -9.48 -6.73
CA PRO A 216 -23.44 -9.04 -7.13
C PRO A 216 -22.46 -9.22 -5.97
N ARG A 217 -21.17 -9.38 -6.28
CA ARG A 217 -20.13 -9.42 -5.24
C ARG A 217 -19.97 -8.01 -4.62
N PRO A 218 -20.65 -7.68 -3.50
CA PRO A 218 -20.65 -6.33 -2.98
C PRO A 218 -19.37 -6.03 -2.22
N VAL A 219 -18.92 -4.78 -2.27
CA VAL A 219 -17.95 -4.28 -1.28
C VAL A 219 -18.75 -4.00 -0.01
N PRO A 220 -18.40 -4.63 1.14
CA PRO A 220 -19.14 -4.39 2.37
C PRO A 220 -18.96 -2.94 2.84
N ARG A 221 -19.99 -2.42 3.51
CA ARG A 221 -19.93 -1.10 4.15
C ARG A 221 -19.16 -1.17 5.47
N ALA A 222 -18.69 -0.05 5.98
CA ALA A 222 -18.07 0.04 7.29
C ALA A 222 -18.91 -0.69 8.36
N GLY A 223 -18.25 -1.47 9.22
CA GLY A 223 -18.90 -2.29 10.26
C GLY A 223 -19.60 -3.57 9.75
N THR A 224 -19.50 -3.89 8.45
CA THR A 224 -20.04 -5.12 7.87
C THR A 224 -18.92 -5.94 7.25
N PHE A 225 -18.93 -7.24 7.45
CA PHE A 225 -18.00 -8.21 6.86
C PHE A 225 -18.80 -9.19 6.03
N LEU A 226 -18.21 -9.71 4.93
CA LEU A 226 -18.83 -10.81 4.22
C LEU A 226 -18.01 -12.08 4.44
N LEU A 227 -18.64 -13.07 5.04
CA LEU A 227 -18.12 -14.42 5.06
C LEU A 227 -18.53 -15.11 3.76
N THR A 228 -17.57 -15.72 3.07
CA THR A 228 -17.76 -16.39 1.77
C THR A 228 -17.23 -17.81 1.82
N GLY A 229 -17.80 -18.70 1.00
CA GLY A 229 -17.30 -20.05 0.77
C GLY A 229 -18.41 -21.01 0.37
N LYS A 230 -18.06 -22.08 -0.33
CA LYS A 230 -19.00 -23.09 -0.85
C LYS A 230 -20.17 -22.47 -1.62
N SER A 231 -19.88 -21.46 -2.46
CA SER A 231 -20.84 -20.70 -3.26
C SER A 231 -21.93 -19.97 -2.45
N ARG A 232 -21.74 -19.81 -1.14
CA ARG A 232 -22.65 -19.06 -0.25
C ARG A 232 -21.96 -17.88 0.39
N ARG A 233 -22.75 -16.91 0.86
CA ARG A 233 -22.28 -15.67 1.43
C ARG A 233 -23.18 -15.21 2.58
N TRP A 234 -22.56 -14.69 3.64
CA TRP A 234 -23.25 -14.14 4.80
C TRP A 234 -22.69 -12.75 5.12
N ALA A 235 -23.57 -11.80 5.35
CA ALA A 235 -23.22 -10.52 5.91
C ALA A 235 -23.16 -10.63 7.44
N ILE A 236 -22.01 -10.31 8.04
CA ILE A 236 -21.80 -10.24 9.49
C ILE A 236 -21.72 -8.76 9.86
N SER A 237 -22.61 -8.29 10.69
CA SER A 237 -22.69 -6.90 11.14
C SER A 237 -23.08 -6.80 12.61
N ARG A 238 -23.06 -5.58 13.19
CA ARG A 238 -23.45 -5.34 14.58
C ARG A 238 -22.75 -6.30 15.56
N ILE A 239 -21.46 -6.49 15.39
CA ILE A 239 -20.65 -7.31 16.30
C ILE A 239 -20.77 -6.74 17.71
N SER A 240 -20.95 -7.60 18.70
CA SER A 240 -21.10 -7.21 20.10
C SER A 240 -19.95 -6.32 20.56
N PRO A 241 -20.23 -5.09 21.05
CA PRO A 241 -19.20 -4.19 21.59
C PRO A 241 -18.44 -4.83 22.76
N VAL A 242 -19.09 -5.63 23.58
CA VAL A 242 -18.46 -6.35 24.70
C VAL A 242 -17.43 -7.36 24.19
N THR A 243 -17.79 -8.13 23.14
CA THR A 243 -16.88 -9.09 22.51
C THR A 243 -15.68 -8.37 21.90
N THR A 244 -15.92 -7.30 21.16
CA THR A 244 -14.86 -6.48 20.52
C THR A 244 -13.93 -5.89 21.59
N ALA A 245 -14.46 -5.21 22.59
CA ALA A 245 -13.66 -4.59 23.65
C ALA A 245 -12.81 -5.62 24.42
N ARG A 246 -13.37 -6.81 24.71
CA ARG A 246 -12.62 -7.87 25.38
C ARG A 246 -11.44 -8.38 24.56
N ARG A 247 -11.62 -8.56 23.25
CA ARG A 247 -10.58 -9.09 22.36
C ARG A 247 -9.52 -8.04 22.01
N LEU A 248 -9.89 -6.77 21.93
CA LEU A 248 -8.98 -5.67 21.57
C LEU A 248 -8.37 -4.95 22.78
N ARG A 249 -8.62 -5.36 23.99
CA ARG A 249 -8.27 -4.65 25.25
C ARG A 249 -6.79 -4.28 25.43
N PHE A 250 -5.88 -4.97 24.76
CA PHE A 250 -4.43 -4.73 24.83
C PHE A 250 -3.86 -4.14 23.54
N LEU A 251 -4.72 -3.76 22.61
CA LEU A 251 -4.35 -3.14 21.33
C LEU A 251 -4.67 -1.64 21.37
N PRO A 252 -4.10 -0.84 20.46
CA PRO A 252 -4.42 0.58 20.37
C PRO A 252 -5.93 0.80 20.27
N SER A 253 -6.45 1.79 21.00
CA SER A 253 -7.91 2.09 21.03
C SER A 253 -8.46 2.39 19.64
N GLU A 254 -7.67 3.03 18.78
CA GLU A 254 -8.01 3.38 17.41
C GLU A 254 -8.26 2.15 16.52
N TRP A 255 -7.73 1.01 16.91
CA TRP A 255 -7.94 -0.25 16.19
C TRP A 255 -9.36 -0.80 16.33
N ALA A 256 -10.11 -0.37 17.34
CA ALA A 256 -11.49 -0.80 17.55
C ALA A 256 -12.44 -0.43 16.38
N GLU A 257 -12.09 0.57 15.60
CA GLU A 257 -12.85 1.03 14.42
C GLU A 257 -12.29 0.48 13.10
N LEU A 258 -11.17 -0.25 13.14
CA LEU A 258 -10.54 -0.77 11.93
C LEU A 258 -11.02 -2.19 11.61
N SER A 259 -11.60 -2.34 10.42
CA SER A 259 -12.10 -3.64 9.96
C SER A 259 -11.03 -4.73 9.95
N ALA A 260 -9.78 -4.40 9.63
CA ALA A 260 -8.67 -5.34 9.69
C ALA A 260 -8.41 -5.84 11.12
N ALA A 261 -8.43 -4.94 12.11
CA ALA A 261 -8.24 -5.32 13.51
C ALA A 261 -9.39 -6.19 14.03
N ILE A 262 -10.64 -5.82 13.70
CA ILE A 262 -11.83 -6.62 14.06
C ILE A 262 -11.77 -7.99 13.39
N SER A 263 -11.39 -8.07 12.12
CA SER A 263 -11.20 -9.34 11.42
C SER A 263 -10.17 -10.22 12.13
N ASP A 264 -8.96 -9.71 12.35
CA ASP A 264 -7.79 -10.50 12.72
C ASP A 264 -7.75 -10.82 14.22
N HIS A 265 -8.36 -9.99 15.06
CA HIS A 265 -8.32 -10.14 16.51
C HIS A 265 -9.66 -10.51 17.15
N VAL A 266 -10.79 -10.39 16.43
CA VAL A 266 -12.11 -10.74 16.95
C VAL A 266 -12.74 -11.87 16.16
N LEU A 267 -13.02 -11.67 14.86
CA LEU A 267 -13.75 -12.65 14.06
C LEU A 267 -12.95 -13.93 13.85
N LEU A 268 -11.79 -13.84 13.20
CA LEU A 268 -10.99 -15.03 12.85
C LEU A 268 -10.63 -15.90 14.07
N PRO A 269 -10.15 -15.34 15.20
CA PRO A 269 -9.86 -16.16 16.36
C PRO A 269 -11.07 -16.94 16.88
N ILE A 270 -12.26 -16.31 16.91
CA ILE A 270 -13.47 -16.99 17.40
C ILE A 270 -13.95 -18.07 16.42
N LEU A 271 -13.96 -17.76 15.12
CA LEU A 271 -14.42 -18.67 14.07
C LEU A 271 -13.49 -19.87 13.90
N CYS A 272 -12.18 -19.66 14.00
CA CYS A 272 -11.18 -20.73 13.91
C CYS A 272 -11.12 -21.58 15.18
N GLU A 273 -11.20 -20.97 16.37
CA GLU A 273 -11.18 -21.66 17.67
C GLU A 273 -12.31 -22.71 17.77
N ASP A 274 -13.54 -22.36 17.33
CA ASP A 274 -14.68 -23.28 17.32
C ASP A 274 -14.45 -24.51 16.40
N GLN A 275 -13.59 -24.37 15.39
CA GLN A 275 -13.30 -25.42 14.41
C GLN A 275 -11.93 -26.09 14.61
N GLY A 276 -11.18 -25.70 15.64
CA GLY A 276 -9.86 -26.25 15.93
C GLY A 276 -8.80 -25.86 14.88
N LEU A 277 -8.96 -24.68 14.27
CA LEU A 277 -8.06 -24.13 13.25
C LEU A 277 -7.16 -23.02 13.82
N ASP A 278 -5.97 -22.89 13.27
CA ASP A 278 -5.13 -21.73 13.56
C ASP A 278 -5.72 -20.47 12.89
N PRO A 279 -5.84 -19.34 13.64
CA PRO A 279 -6.40 -18.11 13.11
C PRO A 279 -5.40 -17.30 12.26
N VAL A 280 -4.61 -17.98 11.41
CA VAL A 280 -3.61 -17.38 10.53
C VAL A 280 -4.18 -17.31 9.13
N PRO A 281 -4.64 -16.12 8.68
CA PRO A 281 -5.23 -15.99 7.36
C PRO A 281 -4.18 -15.92 6.24
N GLY A 282 -4.57 -16.37 5.05
CA GLY A 282 -4.03 -15.90 3.80
C GLY A 282 -4.55 -14.49 3.49
N TYR A 283 -3.86 -13.76 2.63
CA TYR A 283 -4.22 -12.39 2.26
C TYR A 283 -4.43 -12.27 0.75
N THR A 284 -5.52 -11.61 0.35
CA THR A 284 -5.85 -11.39 -1.06
C THR A 284 -6.48 -10.01 -1.28
N GLU A 285 -6.20 -9.40 -2.43
CA GLU A 285 -6.87 -8.17 -2.88
C GLU A 285 -8.13 -8.45 -3.71
N ARG A 286 -8.33 -9.72 -4.08
CA ARG A 286 -9.47 -10.17 -4.87
C ARG A 286 -10.45 -10.93 -3.97
N TYR A 287 -11.67 -11.03 -4.44
CA TYR A 287 -12.61 -11.96 -3.83
C TYR A 287 -12.01 -13.36 -3.85
N PRO A 288 -12.07 -14.10 -2.72
CA PRO A 288 -11.69 -15.51 -2.69
C PRO A 288 -12.49 -16.30 -3.72
N ALA A 289 -11.94 -17.41 -4.18
CA ALA A 289 -12.65 -18.33 -5.06
C ALA A 289 -13.91 -18.87 -4.37
N ASP A 290 -14.93 -19.30 -5.14
CA ASP A 290 -16.21 -19.70 -4.57
C ASP A 290 -16.13 -20.95 -3.67
N ASP A 291 -15.06 -21.74 -3.81
CA ASP A 291 -14.74 -22.92 -2.97
C ASP A 291 -13.85 -22.58 -1.76
N GLU A 292 -13.28 -21.38 -1.73
CA GLU A 292 -12.40 -20.92 -0.66
C GLU A 292 -13.17 -20.10 0.39
N ALA A 293 -13.01 -20.47 1.66
CA ALA A 293 -13.60 -19.69 2.74
C ALA A 293 -12.78 -18.41 2.99
N GLY A 294 -13.49 -17.28 3.13
CA GLY A 294 -12.83 -16.02 3.37
C GLY A 294 -13.72 -14.96 4.00
N LEU A 295 -13.08 -13.93 4.53
CA LEU A 295 -13.70 -12.71 5.02
C LEU A 295 -13.35 -11.54 4.10
N ILE A 296 -14.38 -10.94 3.51
CA ILE A 296 -14.28 -9.71 2.72
C ILE A 296 -14.49 -8.53 3.66
N LEU A 297 -13.52 -7.65 3.69
CA LEU A 297 -13.50 -6.49 4.57
C LEU A 297 -13.85 -5.22 3.82
N PRO A 298 -14.53 -4.26 4.44
CA PRO A 298 -14.58 -2.89 3.93
C PRO A 298 -13.21 -2.24 4.05
N PRO A 299 -12.80 -1.40 3.08
CA PRO A 299 -11.58 -0.63 3.19
C PRO A 299 -11.69 0.39 4.34
N PRO A 300 -10.56 0.79 4.95
CA PRO A 300 -10.55 1.97 5.81
C PRO A 300 -10.82 3.23 4.99
N THR A 301 -11.06 4.34 5.66
CA THR A 301 -11.19 5.64 5.00
C THR A 301 -9.84 6.31 4.83
N TRP A 302 -9.73 7.23 3.86
CA TRP A 302 -8.53 8.07 3.73
C TRP A 302 -8.26 8.90 4.99
N GLU A 303 -9.30 9.33 5.69
CA GLU A 303 -9.18 10.03 6.96
C GLU A 303 -8.50 9.16 8.02
N GLN A 304 -8.94 7.91 8.17
CA GLN A 304 -8.30 6.96 9.10
C GLN A 304 -6.83 6.72 8.74
N ILE A 305 -6.51 6.62 7.45
CA ILE A 305 -5.12 6.41 6.98
C ILE A 305 -4.24 7.62 7.32
N TRP A 306 -4.67 8.82 6.96
CA TRP A 306 -3.88 10.02 7.14
C TRP A 306 -3.76 10.41 8.63
N SER A 307 -4.85 10.36 9.39
CA SER A 307 -4.81 10.67 10.84
C SER A 307 -3.96 9.67 11.61
N GLY A 308 -4.08 8.37 11.32
CA GLY A 308 -3.25 7.34 11.92
C GLY A 308 -1.76 7.52 11.59
N ALA A 309 -1.44 7.78 10.32
CA ALA A 309 -0.06 7.98 9.88
C ALA A 309 0.58 9.25 10.50
N ALA A 310 -0.17 10.34 10.61
CA ALA A 310 0.31 11.59 11.19
C ALA A 310 0.36 11.55 12.73
N GLY A 311 -0.59 10.86 13.36
CA GLY A 311 -0.62 10.66 14.83
C GLY A 311 0.34 9.60 15.34
N GLY A 312 1.01 8.85 14.44
CA GLY A 312 1.93 7.78 14.81
C GLY A 312 1.25 6.47 15.23
N THR A 313 -0.10 6.41 15.20
CA THR A 313 -0.86 5.18 15.45
C THR A 313 -1.04 4.45 14.13
N VAL A 314 -0.12 3.54 13.84
CA VAL A 314 -0.16 2.75 12.60
C VAL A 314 -1.22 1.64 12.68
N MET A 315 -1.90 1.37 11.58
CA MET A 315 -2.88 0.30 11.42
C MET A 315 -2.24 -1.09 11.50
N PRO A 316 -3.00 -2.17 11.72
CA PRO A 316 -2.50 -3.53 11.57
C PRO A 316 -1.82 -3.77 10.22
N PRO A 317 -0.92 -4.76 10.11
CA PRO A 317 -0.37 -5.17 8.82
C PRO A 317 -1.49 -5.61 7.87
N ARG A 318 -1.27 -5.44 6.57
CA ARG A 318 -2.22 -5.89 5.54
C ARG A 318 -3.63 -5.30 5.70
N THR A 319 -3.75 -4.05 6.16
CA THR A 319 -5.05 -3.35 6.28
C THR A 319 -5.53 -2.81 4.94
N THR A 320 -4.61 -2.29 4.12
CA THR A 320 -4.91 -1.59 2.86
C THR A 320 -4.25 -2.25 1.67
N SER A 321 -4.90 -2.11 0.51
CA SER A 321 -4.29 -2.19 -0.80
C SER A 321 -4.45 -0.84 -1.50
N LEU A 322 -3.34 -0.21 -1.84
CA LEU A 322 -3.28 1.09 -2.50
C LEU A 322 -2.65 0.96 -3.89
N GLY A 323 -3.32 1.46 -4.88
CA GLY A 323 -2.87 1.30 -6.26
C GLY A 323 -3.41 2.31 -7.25
N PRO A 324 -2.95 2.22 -8.50
CA PRO A 324 -2.04 1.21 -9.03
C PRO A 324 -0.59 1.43 -8.57
N GLY A 325 0.12 0.34 -8.28
CA GLY A 325 1.56 0.35 -8.01
C GLY A 325 2.40 0.57 -9.27
N PRO A 326 3.71 0.85 -9.11
CA PRO A 326 4.64 0.93 -10.24
C PRO A 326 4.70 -0.39 -11.01
N LEU A 327 4.82 -0.31 -12.35
CA LEU A 327 4.97 -1.52 -13.16
C LEU A 327 6.35 -2.15 -12.91
N PRO A 328 6.44 -3.49 -12.88
CA PRO A 328 7.73 -4.17 -12.83
C PRO A 328 8.62 -3.83 -14.03
N GLY A 329 9.93 -3.80 -13.85
CA GLY A 329 10.89 -3.58 -14.93
C GLY A 329 10.94 -2.14 -15.46
N LEU A 330 10.40 -1.17 -14.75
CA LEU A 330 10.54 0.25 -15.11
C LEU A 330 11.97 0.77 -14.94
N LEU A 331 12.65 0.26 -13.94
CA LEU A 331 14.05 0.60 -13.67
C LEU A 331 14.98 -0.32 -14.47
N PRO A 332 16.02 0.22 -15.12
CA PRO A 332 17.13 -0.60 -15.55
C PRO A 332 17.75 -1.30 -14.33
N ALA A 333 18.34 -2.46 -14.53
CA ALA A 333 19.15 -3.08 -13.49
C ALA A 333 20.18 -2.03 -13.02
N LEU A 334 20.19 -1.76 -11.69
CA LEU A 334 21.12 -0.78 -11.13
C LEU A 334 22.56 -1.20 -11.49
N PRO A 335 23.40 -0.30 -11.99
CA PRO A 335 24.81 -0.58 -12.08
C PRO A 335 25.35 -0.86 -10.66
N ARG A 336 26.14 -1.88 -10.54
CA ARG A 336 26.87 -2.27 -9.32
C ARG A 336 27.81 -1.16 -8.87
#